data_fa02af33c25b0b0653e875068ce22cca
#
_entry.id   fa02af33c25b0b0653e875068ce22cca
#
_cell.length_a   1.000
_cell.length_b   1.000
_cell.length_c   1.000
_cell.angle_alpha   90.00
_cell.angle_beta   90.00
_cell.angle_gamma   90.00
#
_symmetry.space_group_name_H-M   'P 1'
#
loop_
_entity.id
_entity.type
_entity.pdbx_description
1 polymer ?
#
loop_
_entity_poly.entity_id
_entity_poly.type
_entity_poly.pdbx_seq_one_letter_code
_entity_poly.pdbx_strand_id
1 'polypeptide(L)'
;MEIQTSKALSDVQQFRYELLQWCGNVEDAEKANTFVMGKDEKPVQAQLPKSCNMEDGIYLVHADGKATLFELEYTKDDNMDSEVVAIGLKMGSFGIKIALHDEANGDGITLTTKSNSDLKADQDYYIDKYDDAVADMDGARNTNHLRNILNPQIKLANDWYIPSLGELYRIFINKKAINAALEFAKGDKLQDRWYWTSTEGSATDAWRLYLSDGDTSYWSTKASNTGRVRAVSAFIF
;
A
#
# COMPACT_ATOMS: atom_id res chain seq x y z
N MET A 1 -17.21 8.65 -36.56
CA MET A 1 -17.30 7.64 -35.48
C MET A 1 -15.98 6.90 -35.24
N GLU A 2 -14.98 7.10 -36.09
CA GLU A 2 -13.64 6.46 -35.96
C GLU A 2 -12.68 7.15 -34.98
N ILE A 3 -12.87 8.45 -34.70
CA ILE A 3 -11.94 9.22 -33.87
C ILE A 3 -12.09 8.93 -32.37
N GLN A 4 -13.28 8.53 -31.92
CA GLN A 4 -13.49 8.20 -30.49
C GLN A 4 -12.97 6.81 -30.11
N THR A 5 -12.98 5.88 -31.07
CA THR A 5 -12.43 4.52 -30.83
C THR A 5 -10.91 4.51 -30.78
N SER A 6 -10.23 5.36 -31.53
CA SER A 6 -8.76 5.43 -31.49
C SER A 6 -8.22 6.02 -30.16
N LYS A 7 -8.92 7.01 -29.61
CA LYS A 7 -8.50 7.61 -28.32
C LYS A 7 -8.74 6.66 -27.15
N ALA A 8 -9.90 6.01 -27.10
CA ALA A 8 -10.21 5.03 -26.05
C ALA A 8 -9.28 3.81 -26.09
N LEU A 9 -8.90 3.35 -27.30
CA LEU A 9 -7.90 2.29 -27.49
C LEU A 9 -6.50 2.76 -27.06
N SER A 10 -6.15 4.01 -27.33
CA SER A 10 -4.89 4.62 -26.88
C SER A 10 -4.81 4.64 -25.34
N ASP A 11 -5.88 5.07 -24.67
CA ASP A 11 -5.91 5.16 -23.22
C ASP A 11 -5.85 3.77 -22.57
N VAL A 12 -6.53 2.77 -23.14
CA VAL A 12 -6.48 1.37 -22.67
C VAL A 12 -5.10 0.75 -22.91
N GLN A 13 -4.47 1.05 -24.04
CA GLN A 13 -3.14 0.55 -24.35
C GLN A 13 -2.06 1.21 -23.49
N GLN A 14 -2.20 2.50 -23.22
CA GLN A 14 -1.33 3.23 -22.31
C GLN A 14 -1.44 2.63 -20.90
N PHE A 15 -2.65 2.40 -20.41
CA PHE A 15 -2.88 1.74 -19.11
C PHE A 15 -2.29 0.33 -19.08
N ARG A 16 -2.46 -0.46 -20.16
CA ARG A 16 -1.88 -1.80 -20.27
C ARG A 16 -0.35 -1.75 -20.29
N TYR A 17 0.23 -0.78 -20.97
CA TYR A 17 1.66 -0.56 -21.03
C TYR A 17 2.21 -0.22 -19.63
N GLU A 18 1.58 0.72 -18.93
CA GLU A 18 1.92 1.08 -17.56
C GLU A 18 1.80 -0.13 -16.60
N LEU A 19 0.73 -0.92 -16.75
CA LEU A 19 0.51 -2.13 -15.97
C LEU A 19 1.59 -3.20 -16.23
N LEU A 20 1.98 -3.40 -17.48
CA LEU A 20 3.03 -4.36 -17.85
C LEU A 20 4.41 -3.91 -17.37
N GLN A 21 4.69 -2.62 -17.41
CA GLN A 21 5.89 -2.06 -16.79
C GLN A 21 5.90 -2.29 -15.28
N TRP A 22 4.76 -2.04 -14.66
CA TRP A 22 4.57 -2.26 -13.22
C TRP A 22 4.74 -3.73 -12.82
N CYS A 23 4.39 -4.65 -13.71
CA CYS A 23 4.61 -6.10 -13.55
C CYS A 23 6.03 -6.56 -13.92
N GLY A 24 6.93 -5.65 -14.34
CA GLY A 24 8.30 -5.99 -14.71
C GLY A 24 8.47 -6.71 -16.06
N ASN A 25 7.43 -6.74 -16.90
CA ASN A 25 7.48 -7.39 -18.22
C ASN A 25 7.73 -6.36 -19.35
N VAL A 26 8.97 -5.90 -19.41
CA VAL A 26 9.41 -4.80 -20.30
C VAL A 26 9.24 -5.15 -21.80
N GLU A 27 9.51 -6.40 -22.20
CA GLU A 27 9.38 -6.83 -23.61
C GLU A 27 7.94 -6.74 -24.13
N ASP A 28 6.97 -7.12 -23.31
CA ASP A 28 5.55 -7.03 -23.68
C ASP A 28 5.03 -5.59 -23.63
N ALA A 29 5.58 -4.75 -22.76
CA ALA A 29 5.30 -3.34 -22.70
C ALA A 29 5.80 -2.60 -23.98
N GLU A 30 6.99 -2.93 -24.46
CA GLU A 30 7.53 -2.37 -25.70
C GLU A 30 6.70 -2.79 -26.94
N LYS A 31 6.27 -4.05 -27.01
CA LYS A 31 5.40 -4.53 -28.07
C LYS A 31 4.02 -3.88 -28.04
N ALA A 32 3.46 -3.62 -26.87
CA ALA A 32 2.18 -2.95 -26.70
C ALA A 32 2.25 -1.49 -27.19
N ASN A 33 3.38 -0.81 -26.98
CA ASN A 33 3.57 0.58 -27.38
C ASN A 33 3.73 0.76 -28.90
N THR A 34 4.36 -0.20 -29.58
CA THR A 34 4.52 -0.18 -31.04
C THR A 34 3.19 -0.35 -31.81
N PHE A 35 2.15 -0.83 -31.16
CA PHE A 35 0.84 -1.03 -31.79
C PHE A 35 -0.04 0.24 -31.85
N VAL A 36 0.31 1.29 -31.13
CA VAL A 36 -0.49 2.53 -31.01
C VAL A 36 -0.13 3.56 -32.06
N MET A 37 1.01 3.42 -32.74
CA MET A 37 1.51 4.41 -33.66
C MET A 37 0.93 4.20 -35.06
N GLY A 38 0.18 5.18 -35.55
CA GLY A 38 -0.25 5.26 -36.95
C GLY A 38 0.96 5.23 -37.87
N LYS A 39 0.74 4.74 -39.11
CA LYS A 39 1.78 4.40 -40.12
C LYS A 39 2.77 5.53 -40.44
N ASP A 40 2.51 6.77 -40.05
CA ASP A 40 3.23 7.97 -40.51
C ASP A 40 3.93 8.78 -39.42
N GLU A 41 3.84 8.38 -38.14
CA GLU A 41 4.56 9.07 -37.06
C GLU A 41 5.82 8.30 -36.70
N LYS A 42 6.97 8.96 -36.79
CA LYS A 42 8.22 8.40 -36.24
C LYS A 42 8.02 8.13 -34.75
N PRO A 43 8.41 6.94 -34.26
CA PRO A 43 8.32 6.63 -32.83
C PRO A 43 9.05 7.74 -32.06
N VAL A 44 8.31 8.56 -31.33
CA VAL A 44 8.89 9.28 -30.22
C VAL A 44 9.30 8.18 -29.26
N GLN A 45 10.60 7.91 -29.16
CA GLN A 45 11.10 7.08 -28.07
C GLN A 45 10.64 7.78 -26.77
N ALA A 46 9.50 7.36 -26.25
CA ALA A 46 9.20 7.60 -24.87
C ALA A 46 10.45 7.11 -24.14
N GLN A 47 11.18 8.02 -23.49
CA GLN A 47 12.26 7.59 -22.60
C GLN A 47 11.53 6.77 -21.52
N LEU A 48 11.59 5.45 -21.71
CA LEU A 48 11.14 4.51 -20.67
C LEU A 48 11.75 5.00 -19.38
N PRO A 49 10.96 5.21 -18.33
CA PRO A 49 11.57 5.41 -17.03
C PRO A 49 12.55 4.25 -16.88
N LYS A 50 13.82 4.57 -16.58
CA LYS A 50 14.84 3.55 -16.35
C LYS A 50 14.20 2.53 -15.43
N SER A 51 14.13 1.26 -15.87
CA SER A 51 13.62 0.18 -15.04
C SER A 51 14.28 0.34 -13.68
N CYS A 52 13.49 0.60 -12.66
CA CYS A 52 14.04 0.82 -11.34
C CYS A 52 14.49 -0.56 -10.86
N ASN A 53 15.78 -0.85 -11.02
CA ASN A 53 16.39 -2.10 -10.57
C ASN A 53 16.55 -2.10 -9.03
N MET A 54 15.53 -1.67 -8.31
CA MET A 54 15.55 -1.81 -6.87
C MET A 54 15.39 -3.28 -6.51
N GLU A 55 16.29 -3.79 -5.69
CA GLU A 55 16.23 -5.14 -5.16
C GLU A 55 15.10 -5.29 -4.15
N ASP A 56 14.66 -6.52 -3.91
CA ASP A 56 13.70 -6.79 -2.83
C ASP A 56 14.35 -6.49 -1.48
N GLY A 57 13.64 -5.80 -0.59
CA GLY A 57 14.21 -5.42 0.70
C GLY A 57 13.45 -4.32 1.42
N ILE A 58 14.07 -3.87 2.49
CA ILE A 58 13.59 -2.77 3.31
C ILE A 58 14.37 -1.51 2.92
N TYR A 59 13.68 -0.39 2.81
CA TYR A 59 14.25 0.88 2.39
C TYR A 59 13.97 1.99 3.40
N LEU A 60 14.91 2.89 3.56
CA LEU A 60 14.69 4.19 4.18
C LEU A 60 14.21 5.15 3.09
N VAL A 61 13.00 5.66 3.22
CA VAL A 61 12.41 6.61 2.29
C VAL A 61 12.63 8.02 2.84
N HIS A 62 13.28 8.87 2.05
CA HIS A 62 13.70 10.20 2.45
C HIS A 62 12.72 11.28 2.01
N ALA A 63 12.75 12.44 2.68
CA ALA A 63 11.91 13.59 2.38
C ALA A 63 12.14 14.17 0.98
N ASP A 64 13.31 13.95 0.38
CA ASP A 64 13.64 14.34 -0.99
C ASP A 64 13.13 13.35 -2.06
N GLY A 65 12.42 12.30 -1.64
CA GLY A 65 11.85 11.26 -2.51
C GLY A 65 12.80 10.12 -2.85
N LYS A 66 14.06 10.16 -2.40
CA LYS A 66 14.99 9.04 -2.58
C LYS A 66 14.68 7.90 -1.62
N ALA A 67 15.13 6.71 -1.98
CA ALA A 67 15.05 5.54 -1.12
C ALA A 67 16.43 4.85 -1.06
N THR A 68 16.87 4.51 0.15
CA THR A 68 18.15 3.85 0.42
C THR A 68 17.87 2.46 0.99
N LEU A 69 18.46 1.41 0.40
CA LEU A 69 18.34 0.05 0.92
C LEU A 69 18.87 0.01 2.37
N PHE A 70 18.05 -0.54 3.27
CA PHE A 70 18.41 -0.67 4.68
C PHE A 70 19.04 -2.03 4.92
N GLU A 71 20.28 -2.06 5.32
CA GLU A 71 20.99 -3.25 5.76
C GLU A 71 21.16 -3.23 7.30
N LEU A 72 20.95 -4.39 7.95
CA LEU A 72 21.03 -4.50 9.42
C LEU A 72 22.41 -4.11 9.98
N GLU A 73 23.46 -4.18 9.16
CA GLU A 73 24.83 -3.80 9.50
C GLU A 73 25.17 -2.34 9.12
N TYR A 74 24.17 -1.58 8.71
CA TYR A 74 24.38 -0.18 8.35
C TYR A 74 24.87 0.57 9.59
N THR A 75 26.16 0.75 9.66
CA THR A 75 26.77 1.69 10.61
C THR A 75 26.26 3.07 10.22
N LYS A 76 25.76 3.82 11.21
CA LYS A 76 25.33 5.21 11.04
C LYS A 76 26.38 5.97 10.24
N ASP A 77 26.19 6.07 8.95
CA ASP A 77 26.88 7.08 8.16
C ASP A 77 26.16 8.38 8.49
N ASP A 78 26.83 9.25 9.25
CA ASP A 78 26.30 10.54 9.69
C ASP A 78 26.01 11.51 8.53
N ASN A 79 26.16 11.07 7.30
CA ASN A 79 25.94 11.80 6.04
C ASN A 79 24.59 11.49 5.35
N MET A 80 23.55 11.13 6.09
CA MET A 80 22.22 11.15 5.47
C MET A 80 21.75 12.60 5.32
N ASP A 81 21.92 13.12 4.12
CA ASP A 81 21.61 14.53 3.77
C ASP A 81 20.10 14.87 3.85
N SER A 82 19.23 13.89 4.08
CA SER A 82 17.78 14.08 4.10
C SER A 82 17.11 13.22 5.17
N GLU A 83 16.09 13.78 5.81
CA GLU A 83 15.30 13.13 6.86
C GLU A 83 14.56 11.89 6.30
N VAL A 84 14.57 10.79 7.06
CA VAL A 84 13.76 9.60 6.77
C VAL A 84 12.31 9.88 7.17
N VAL A 85 11.39 9.72 6.24
CA VAL A 85 9.96 10.02 6.44
C VAL A 85 9.06 8.77 6.40
N ALA A 86 9.58 7.65 5.91
CA ALA A 86 8.86 6.37 5.89
C ALA A 86 9.84 5.20 5.75
N ILE A 87 9.34 3.98 6.01
CA ILE A 87 10.03 2.74 5.69
C ILE A 87 9.38 2.12 4.46
N GLY A 88 10.16 1.85 3.43
CA GLY A 88 9.73 1.13 2.23
C GLY A 88 9.91 -0.37 2.40
N LEU A 89 8.93 -1.15 1.96
CA LEU A 89 9.04 -2.60 1.77
C LEU A 89 8.82 -2.90 0.29
N LYS A 90 9.79 -3.55 -0.34
CA LYS A 90 9.70 -4.04 -1.72
C LYS A 90 9.82 -5.56 -1.76
N MET A 91 8.88 -6.21 -2.46
CA MET A 91 8.85 -7.67 -2.67
C MET A 91 8.33 -7.95 -4.09
N GLY A 92 9.20 -8.25 -5.01
CA GLY A 92 8.83 -8.42 -6.42
C GLY A 92 8.19 -7.16 -7.01
N SER A 93 6.96 -7.27 -7.49
CA SER A 93 6.16 -6.13 -7.97
C SER A 93 5.41 -5.39 -6.85
N PHE A 94 5.41 -5.90 -5.62
CA PHE A 94 4.77 -5.25 -4.48
C PHE A 94 5.70 -4.22 -3.86
N GLY A 95 5.18 -3.02 -3.63
CA GLY A 95 5.88 -1.95 -2.92
C GLY A 95 4.95 -1.13 -2.05
N ILE A 96 5.33 -0.97 -0.77
CA ILE A 96 4.54 -0.19 0.19
C ILE A 96 5.46 0.64 1.09
N LYS A 97 5.08 1.90 1.32
CA LYS A 97 5.68 2.76 2.36
C LYS A 97 4.89 2.60 3.65
N ILE A 98 5.57 2.52 4.76
CA ILE A 98 5.03 2.33 6.10
C ILE A 98 5.33 3.60 6.89
N ALA A 99 4.33 4.20 7.50
CA ALA A 99 4.48 5.38 8.34
C ALA A 99 5.41 5.09 9.54
N LEU A 100 6.18 6.08 9.98
CA LEU A 100 7.10 5.93 11.10
C LEU A 100 6.37 5.72 12.43
N HIS A 101 5.14 6.23 12.56
CA HIS A 101 4.34 6.17 13.79
C HIS A 101 2.97 5.57 13.55
N ASP A 102 2.41 4.94 14.58
CA ASP A 102 1.01 4.53 14.58
C ASP A 102 0.09 5.76 14.67
N GLU A 103 -1.10 5.66 14.09
CA GLU A 103 -2.16 6.66 14.29
C GLU A 103 -2.58 6.72 15.77
N ALA A 104 -3.24 7.80 16.18
CA ALA A 104 -3.70 8.01 17.55
C ALA A 104 -2.59 7.85 18.62
N ASN A 105 -1.37 8.26 18.31
CA ASN A 105 -0.19 8.11 19.19
C ASN A 105 0.07 6.66 19.64
N GLY A 106 -0.34 5.68 18.86
CA GLY A 106 -0.17 4.26 19.16
C GLY A 106 -1.22 3.68 20.11
N ASP A 107 -2.28 4.41 20.42
CA ASP A 107 -3.39 3.86 21.19
C ASP A 107 -4.22 2.88 20.35
N GLY A 108 -4.81 1.90 21.02
CA GLY A 108 -5.82 1.03 20.40
C GLY A 108 -7.15 1.77 20.31
N ILE A 109 -7.62 1.98 19.09
CA ILE A 109 -8.85 2.75 18.80
C ILE A 109 -9.83 1.92 17.96
N THR A 110 -11.09 2.33 17.92
CA THR A 110 -12.06 1.79 16.97
C THR A 110 -11.69 2.21 15.55
N LEU A 111 -11.97 1.37 14.56
CA LEU A 111 -11.69 1.70 13.15
C LEU A 111 -12.62 2.81 12.66
N THR A 112 -13.89 2.72 13.00
CA THR A 112 -14.92 3.66 12.57
C THR A 112 -15.72 4.20 13.75
N THR A 113 -16.45 5.31 13.54
CA THR A 113 -17.37 5.87 14.53
C THR A 113 -18.74 5.18 14.52
N LYS A 114 -19.08 4.50 13.44
CA LYS A 114 -20.34 3.79 13.24
C LYS A 114 -20.17 2.66 12.20
N SER A 115 -21.16 1.79 12.11
CA SER A 115 -21.22 0.77 11.05
C SER A 115 -21.55 1.41 9.70
N ASN A 116 -21.31 0.64 8.61
CA ASN A 116 -21.63 1.09 7.24
C ASN A 116 -23.14 1.08 6.95
N SER A 117 -24.00 0.85 7.94
CA SER A 117 -25.45 0.78 7.72
C SER A 117 -26.03 2.02 7.06
N ASP A 118 -25.34 3.16 7.17
CA ASP A 118 -25.72 4.43 6.53
C ASP A 118 -24.98 4.68 5.20
N LEU A 119 -23.94 3.92 4.90
CA LEU A 119 -23.38 3.82 3.57
C LEU A 119 -24.26 2.78 2.88
N LYS A 120 -24.86 3.10 1.74
CA LYS A 120 -25.54 2.07 0.93
C LYS A 120 -24.62 0.88 0.87
N ALA A 121 -25.01 -0.24 1.49
CA ALA A 121 -24.19 -1.40 1.68
C ALA A 121 -23.69 -1.89 0.32
N ASP A 122 -22.49 -1.50 -0.04
CA ASP A 122 -21.84 -1.96 -1.24
C ASP A 122 -21.16 -3.27 -0.87
N GLN A 123 -21.89 -4.39 -1.11
CA GLN A 123 -21.43 -5.74 -0.80
C GLN A 123 -20.13 -6.10 -1.53
N ASP A 124 -19.76 -5.32 -2.56
CA ASP A 124 -18.52 -5.51 -3.33
C ASP A 124 -17.24 -5.27 -2.51
N TYR A 125 -17.35 -4.72 -1.29
CA TYR A 125 -16.22 -4.51 -0.39
C TYR A 125 -16.08 -5.60 0.68
N TYR A 126 -17.06 -6.50 0.85
CA TYR A 126 -17.04 -7.45 1.95
C TYR A 126 -16.36 -8.77 1.53
N ILE A 127 -15.33 -9.12 2.28
CA ILE A 127 -14.53 -10.33 2.10
C ILE A 127 -14.61 -11.14 3.40
N ASP A 128 -15.43 -12.16 3.43
CA ASP A 128 -15.69 -13.01 4.60
C ASP A 128 -14.81 -14.27 4.65
N LYS A 129 -14.11 -14.59 3.55
CA LYS A 129 -13.22 -15.76 3.47
C LYS A 129 -11.78 -15.36 3.70
N TYR A 130 -11.10 -16.15 4.53
CA TYR A 130 -9.71 -15.92 4.89
C TYR A 130 -8.77 -15.82 3.68
N ASP A 131 -8.84 -16.79 2.77
CA ASP A 131 -7.94 -16.82 1.61
C ASP A 131 -8.12 -15.61 0.69
N ASP A 132 -9.36 -15.18 0.49
CA ASP A 132 -9.70 -14.00 -0.30
C ASP A 132 -9.23 -12.72 0.42
N ALA A 133 -9.36 -12.65 1.75
CA ALA A 133 -8.92 -11.51 2.55
C ALA A 133 -7.39 -11.36 2.59
N VAL A 134 -6.65 -12.47 2.67
CA VAL A 134 -5.17 -12.45 2.59
C VAL A 134 -4.70 -12.13 1.17
N ALA A 135 -5.51 -12.41 0.15
CA ALA A 135 -5.23 -12.03 -1.23
C ALA A 135 -5.61 -10.56 -1.54
N ASP A 136 -6.39 -9.91 -0.68
CA ASP A 136 -6.77 -8.50 -0.84
C ASP A 136 -5.53 -7.60 -0.71
N MET A 137 -5.24 -6.84 -1.77
CA MET A 137 -4.10 -5.94 -1.88
C MET A 137 -4.53 -4.50 -2.21
N ASP A 138 -5.81 -4.17 -1.98
CA ASP A 138 -6.37 -2.88 -2.37
C ASP A 138 -6.79 -2.03 -1.17
N GLY A 139 -5.88 -1.86 -0.23
CA GLY A 139 -6.10 -1.09 0.99
C GLY A 139 -6.48 0.36 0.73
N ALA A 140 -5.97 0.95 -0.35
CA ALA A 140 -6.31 2.32 -0.75
C ALA A 140 -7.79 2.45 -1.13
N ARG A 141 -8.31 1.55 -1.96
CA ARG A 141 -9.74 1.49 -2.34
C ARG A 141 -10.63 1.27 -1.11
N ASN A 142 -10.26 0.28 -0.29
CA ASN A 142 -11.00 -0.05 0.92
C ASN A 142 -11.04 1.12 1.90
N THR A 143 -9.90 1.78 2.13
CA THR A 143 -9.84 2.97 2.99
C THR A 143 -10.71 4.10 2.46
N ASN A 144 -10.74 4.33 1.15
CA ASN A 144 -11.58 5.36 0.55
C ASN A 144 -13.07 5.08 0.78
N HIS A 145 -13.50 3.81 0.75
CA HIS A 145 -14.86 3.42 1.11
C HIS A 145 -15.20 3.79 2.56
N LEU A 146 -14.26 3.57 3.49
CA LEU A 146 -14.44 3.85 4.91
C LEU A 146 -14.23 5.33 5.29
N ARG A 147 -13.64 6.15 4.42
CA ARG A 147 -13.08 7.47 4.77
C ARG A 147 -14.04 8.39 5.51
N ASN A 148 -15.31 8.37 5.15
CA ASN A 148 -16.33 9.25 5.77
C ASN A 148 -16.82 8.79 7.16
N ILE A 149 -16.45 7.59 7.59
CA ILE A 149 -16.85 7.01 8.88
C ILE A 149 -15.66 6.60 9.74
N LEU A 150 -14.43 6.79 9.27
CA LEU A 150 -13.22 6.51 10.05
C LEU A 150 -13.26 7.25 11.40
N ASN A 151 -12.63 6.64 12.38
CA ASN A 151 -12.42 7.29 13.67
C ASN A 151 -11.61 8.59 13.45
N PRO A 152 -12.06 9.75 13.98
CA PRO A 152 -11.37 11.03 13.77
C PRO A 152 -9.93 11.10 14.30
N GLN A 153 -9.53 10.14 15.13
CA GLN A 153 -8.14 10.01 15.59
C GLN A 153 -7.22 9.42 14.53
N ILE A 154 -7.77 8.83 13.46
CA ILE A 154 -7.04 8.35 12.29
C ILE A 154 -6.88 9.53 11.33
N LYS A 155 -5.67 10.09 11.24
CA LYS A 155 -5.38 11.33 10.49
C LYS A 155 -4.54 11.04 9.25
N LEU A 156 -5.10 10.28 8.33
CA LEU A 156 -4.39 9.92 7.09
C LEU A 156 -4.12 11.17 6.23
N ALA A 157 -2.86 11.41 5.90
CA ALA A 157 -2.48 12.36 4.86
C ALA A 157 -2.98 11.88 3.48
N ASN A 158 -2.94 12.73 2.44
CA ASN A 158 -3.63 12.47 1.18
C ASN A 158 -3.32 11.11 0.56
N ASP A 159 -2.09 10.70 0.40
CA ASP A 159 -1.73 9.44 -0.25
C ASP A 159 -1.56 8.26 0.72
N TRP A 160 -1.96 8.45 1.98
CA TRP A 160 -1.88 7.44 3.00
C TRP A 160 -3.22 6.76 3.24
N TYR A 161 -3.17 5.47 3.54
CA TYR A 161 -4.35 4.63 3.75
C TYR A 161 -4.08 3.55 4.80
N ILE A 162 -5.14 2.89 5.24
CA ILE A 162 -5.05 1.73 6.14
C ILE A 162 -4.78 0.50 5.28
N PRO A 163 -3.75 -0.31 5.56
CA PRO A 163 -3.43 -1.46 4.74
C PRO A 163 -4.60 -2.46 4.68
N SER A 164 -4.77 -3.14 3.55
CA SER A 164 -5.60 -4.34 3.49
C SER A 164 -4.99 -5.48 4.31
N LEU A 165 -5.71 -6.59 4.48
CA LEU A 165 -5.18 -7.74 5.22
C LEU A 165 -3.95 -8.32 4.51
N GLY A 166 -3.98 -8.47 3.20
CA GLY A 166 -2.85 -8.98 2.43
C GLY A 166 -1.61 -8.08 2.49
N GLU A 167 -1.80 -6.75 2.46
CA GLU A 167 -0.70 -5.79 2.62
C GLU A 167 -0.12 -5.85 4.04
N LEU A 168 -0.98 -5.86 5.08
CA LEU A 168 -0.52 -5.94 6.46
C LEU A 168 0.16 -7.29 6.77
N TYR A 169 -0.26 -8.37 6.11
CA TYR A 169 0.37 -9.68 6.26
C TYR A 169 1.81 -9.68 5.70
N ARG A 170 2.05 -8.97 4.58
CA ARG A 170 3.41 -8.78 4.05
C ARG A 170 4.29 -7.95 4.99
N ILE A 171 3.72 -6.95 5.63
CA ILE A 171 4.41 -6.19 6.69
C ILE A 171 4.73 -7.10 7.86
N PHE A 172 3.80 -7.94 8.30
CA PHE A 172 3.98 -8.86 9.42
C PHE A 172 5.14 -9.85 9.19
N ILE A 173 5.19 -10.51 8.04
CA ILE A 173 6.28 -11.47 7.76
C ILE A 173 7.67 -10.81 7.69
N ASN A 174 7.72 -9.52 7.43
CA ASN A 174 8.96 -8.71 7.41
C ASN A 174 9.15 -7.86 8.68
N LYS A 175 8.29 -8.02 9.70
CA LYS A 175 8.23 -7.17 10.89
C LYS A 175 9.59 -6.96 11.57
N LYS A 176 10.40 -8.01 11.65
CA LYS A 176 11.72 -7.92 12.31
C LYS A 176 12.63 -6.91 11.61
N ALA A 177 12.73 -6.98 10.29
CA ALA A 177 13.56 -6.07 9.50
C ALA A 177 12.95 -4.65 9.45
N ILE A 178 11.63 -4.56 9.32
CA ILE A 178 10.90 -3.28 9.37
C ILE A 178 11.13 -2.59 10.72
N ASN A 179 11.04 -3.32 11.84
CA ASN A 179 11.27 -2.75 13.16
C ASN A 179 12.70 -2.26 13.39
N ALA A 180 13.69 -2.94 12.79
CA ALA A 180 15.08 -2.45 12.83
C ALA A 180 15.22 -1.12 12.06
N ALA A 181 14.59 -1.01 10.88
CA ALA A 181 14.59 0.21 10.09
C ALA A 181 13.81 1.35 10.78
N LEU A 182 12.65 1.04 11.41
CA LEU A 182 11.88 2.00 12.20
C LEU A 182 12.70 2.54 13.38
N GLU A 183 13.39 1.66 14.11
CA GLU A 183 14.27 2.08 15.21
C GLU A 183 15.39 2.98 14.73
N PHE A 184 16.01 2.64 13.60
CA PHE A 184 17.03 3.49 12.97
C PHE A 184 16.49 4.87 12.60
N ALA A 185 15.29 4.92 12.00
CA ALA A 185 14.59 6.14 11.61
C ALA A 185 13.95 6.90 12.80
N LYS A 186 14.14 6.44 14.04
CA LYS A 186 13.53 6.99 15.27
C LYS A 186 11.99 6.95 15.23
N GLY A 187 11.42 6.01 14.50
CA GLY A 187 9.99 5.72 14.48
C GLY A 187 9.58 4.70 15.55
N ASP A 188 8.28 4.49 15.67
CA ASP A 188 7.72 3.52 16.60
C ASP A 188 7.73 2.11 16.00
N LYS A 189 8.31 1.15 16.69
CA LYS A 189 8.26 -0.26 16.31
C LYS A 189 6.82 -0.76 16.22
N LEU A 190 6.53 -1.62 15.25
CA LEU A 190 5.31 -2.40 15.20
C LEU A 190 5.23 -3.31 16.44
N GLN A 191 4.14 -3.18 17.19
CA GLN A 191 3.97 -3.84 18.47
C GLN A 191 3.29 -5.21 18.32
N ASP A 192 3.43 -6.09 19.32
CA ASP A 192 2.72 -7.37 19.42
C ASP A 192 1.28 -7.12 19.90
N ARG A 193 0.47 -6.54 19.02
CA ARG A 193 -0.91 -6.12 19.26
C ARG A 193 -1.77 -6.34 18.03
N TRP A 194 -3.08 -6.24 18.20
CA TRP A 194 -4.04 -6.19 17.11
C TRP A 194 -3.89 -4.89 16.32
N TYR A 195 -3.77 -5.04 15.00
CA TYR A 195 -3.81 -3.94 14.05
C TYR A 195 -5.03 -4.06 13.14
N TRP A 196 -5.70 -2.96 12.90
CA TRP A 196 -6.77 -2.87 11.95
C TRP A 196 -6.26 -2.99 10.52
N THR A 197 -7.09 -3.62 9.69
CA THR A 197 -6.97 -3.55 8.24
C THR A 197 -8.18 -2.79 7.67
N SER A 198 -8.07 -2.36 6.42
CA SER A 198 -9.19 -1.80 5.68
C SER A 198 -10.05 -2.86 4.99
N THR A 199 -9.67 -4.13 5.03
CA THR A 199 -10.47 -5.24 4.51
C THR A 199 -11.67 -5.46 5.40
N GLU A 200 -12.87 -5.25 4.88
CA GLU A 200 -14.13 -5.42 5.61
C GLU A 200 -14.64 -6.86 5.49
N GLY A 201 -15.08 -7.44 6.60
CA GLY A 201 -15.77 -8.73 6.61
C GLY A 201 -17.28 -8.57 6.40
N SER A 202 -17.83 -7.42 6.80
CA SER A 202 -19.26 -7.11 6.69
C SER A 202 -19.49 -5.60 6.84
N ALA A 203 -20.77 -5.19 6.79
CA ALA A 203 -21.17 -3.81 7.11
C ALA A 203 -20.72 -3.36 8.51
N THR A 204 -20.58 -4.28 9.46
CA THR A 204 -20.23 -3.99 10.86
C THR A 204 -18.79 -4.35 11.21
N ASP A 205 -18.16 -5.30 10.50
CA ASP A 205 -16.93 -5.91 10.94
C ASP A 205 -15.81 -5.71 9.90
N ALA A 206 -14.57 -5.67 10.38
CA ALA A 206 -13.37 -5.65 9.55
C ALA A 206 -12.33 -6.64 10.09
N TRP A 207 -11.41 -7.03 9.22
CA TRP A 207 -10.29 -7.88 9.58
C TRP A 207 -9.28 -7.14 10.42
N ARG A 208 -8.71 -7.84 11.40
CA ARG A 208 -7.53 -7.43 12.15
C ARG A 208 -6.48 -8.50 12.09
N LEU A 209 -5.23 -8.09 12.20
CA LEU A 209 -4.07 -8.98 12.29
C LEU A 209 -3.35 -8.76 13.62
N TYR A 210 -3.04 -9.85 14.31
CA TYR A 210 -2.23 -9.81 15.53
C TYR A 210 -0.76 -9.94 15.17
N LEU A 211 0.01 -8.88 15.37
CA LEU A 211 1.40 -8.83 14.89
C LEU A 211 2.40 -9.57 15.80
N SER A 212 1.95 -10.40 16.74
CA SER A 212 2.80 -11.33 17.50
C SER A 212 3.04 -12.63 16.74
N ASP A 213 1.98 -13.21 16.21
CA ASP A 213 1.95 -14.57 15.66
C ASP A 213 1.24 -14.70 14.31
N GLY A 214 0.63 -13.61 13.81
CA GLY A 214 -0.09 -13.58 12.54
C GLY A 214 -1.53 -14.08 12.64
N ASP A 215 -2.07 -14.23 13.87
CA ASP A 215 -3.48 -14.56 14.03
C ASP A 215 -4.40 -13.48 13.46
N THR A 216 -5.56 -13.88 12.94
CA THR A 216 -6.51 -12.98 12.28
C THR A 216 -7.89 -13.07 12.91
N SER A 217 -8.61 -11.97 12.89
CA SER A 217 -10.00 -11.92 13.32
C SER A 217 -10.82 -11.08 12.35
N TYR A 218 -11.84 -11.69 11.71
CA TYR A 218 -12.78 -10.96 10.84
C TYR A 218 -14.06 -10.52 11.56
N TRP A 219 -14.37 -11.09 12.72
CA TRP A 219 -15.50 -10.72 13.58
C TRP A 219 -15.23 -9.50 14.45
N SER A 220 -14.40 -8.58 13.95
CA SER A 220 -14.02 -7.41 14.73
C SER A 220 -14.90 -6.24 14.37
N THR A 221 -15.85 -5.93 15.24
CA THR A 221 -16.80 -4.84 15.03
C THR A 221 -16.07 -3.50 14.98
N LYS A 222 -16.13 -2.83 13.84
CA LYS A 222 -15.38 -1.61 13.52
C LYS A 222 -15.61 -0.47 14.51
N ALA A 223 -16.83 -0.33 15.04
CA ALA A 223 -17.24 0.76 15.91
C ALA A 223 -17.09 0.46 17.42
N SER A 224 -16.65 -0.74 17.81
CA SER A 224 -16.54 -1.12 19.23
C SER A 224 -15.27 -1.85 19.60
N ASN A 225 -14.72 -2.72 18.74
CA ASN A 225 -13.44 -3.32 18.99
C ASN A 225 -12.31 -2.30 18.80
N THR A 226 -11.21 -2.50 19.52
CA THR A 226 -10.04 -1.61 19.40
C THR A 226 -8.84 -2.33 18.81
N GLY A 227 -8.08 -1.62 18.01
CA GLY A 227 -6.82 -2.05 17.42
C GLY A 227 -5.96 -0.84 17.09
N ARG A 228 -4.66 -1.07 16.90
CA ARG A 228 -3.76 -0.02 16.39
C ARG A 228 -3.98 0.18 14.90
N VAL A 229 -3.57 1.31 14.40
CA VAL A 229 -3.56 1.64 12.97
C VAL A 229 -2.16 2.10 12.57
N ARG A 230 -1.54 1.42 11.63
CA ARG A 230 -0.32 1.87 10.97
C ARG A 230 -0.68 2.25 9.55
N ALA A 231 -0.56 3.53 9.23
CA ALA A 231 -0.82 4.01 7.88
C ALA A 231 0.27 3.55 6.90
N VAL A 232 -0.14 3.34 5.67
CA VAL A 232 0.74 2.95 4.56
C VAL A 232 0.43 3.79 3.32
N SER A 233 1.34 3.79 2.35
CA SER A 233 1.17 4.46 1.07
C SER A 233 1.87 3.65 -0.02
N ALA A 234 1.51 3.83 -1.29
CA ALA A 234 2.20 3.17 -2.39
C ALA A 234 3.69 3.53 -2.40
N PHE A 235 4.56 2.53 -2.55
CA PHE A 235 5.98 2.69 -2.78
C PHE A 235 6.26 2.38 -4.25
N ILE A 236 6.39 3.43 -5.04
CA ILE A 236 6.70 3.36 -6.48
C ILE A 236 8.22 3.40 -6.60
N PHE A 237 8.79 2.44 -7.32
CA PHE A 237 10.23 2.24 -7.48
C PHE A 237 10.59 1.98 -8.94
#